data_9c16c597ce81b59b3e60cee118fddabd
#
_entry.id   9c16c597ce81b59b3e60cee118fddabd
#
_cell.length_a   1.000
_cell.length_b   1.000
_cell.length_c   1.000
_cell.angle_alpha   90.00
_cell.angle_beta   90.00
_cell.angle_gamma   90.00
#
_symmetry.space_group_name_H-M   'P 1'
#
loop_
_entity.id
_entity.type
_entity.pdbx_description
1 polymer ?
#
loop_
_entity_poly.entity_id
_entity_poly.type
_entity_poly.pdbx_seq_one_letter_code
_entity_poly.pdbx_strand_id
1 'polypeptide(L)'
;RAAIGETPGWDLDYLDADGQLQRVEVKGTQAAAFRNIEITANELAAAKRYESDFSLFLVAKCMSNSPSYQIISDPAHLLEHHGWNIQPTVFRISF
;
A
#
# COMPACT_ATOMS: atom_id res chain seq x y z
N ARG A 1 -11.40 -8.64 -2.06
CA ARG A 1 -10.70 -9.87 -1.79
C ARG A 1 -10.89 -10.32 -0.36
N ALA A 2 -11.32 -11.47 -0.20
CA ALA A 2 -11.44 -12.07 1.12
C ALA A 2 -10.71 -13.39 1.12
N ALA A 3 -9.78 -13.54 1.99
CA ALA A 3 -9.13 -14.80 2.21
C ALA A 3 -9.31 -15.14 3.66
N ILE A 4 -9.88 -16.28 3.92
CA ILE A 4 -10.06 -16.71 5.29
C ILE A 4 -8.70 -17.14 5.80
N GLY A 5 -8.27 -16.49 6.88
CA GLY A 5 -7.07 -16.88 7.56
C GLY A 5 -5.82 -16.13 7.17
N GLU A 6 -5.69 -15.60 5.95
CA GLU A 6 -4.52 -14.80 5.62
C GLU A 6 -4.75 -13.93 4.41
N THR A 7 -3.98 -12.86 4.34
CA THR A 7 -3.95 -11.98 3.19
C THR A 7 -2.59 -12.06 2.56
N PRO A 8 -2.51 -11.98 1.23
CA PRO A 8 -1.23 -12.06 0.53
C PRO A 8 -0.38 -10.78 0.64
N GLY A 9 -0.87 -9.74 1.26
CA GLY A 9 -0.12 -8.49 1.40
C GLY A 9 -0.45 -7.45 0.36
N TRP A 10 -1.52 -7.63 -0.41
CA TRP A 10 -2.03 -6.63 -1.34
C TRP A 10 -3.50 -6.87 -1.61
N ASP A 11 -4.19 -5.85 -2.12
CA ASP A 11 -5.63 -5.88 -2.32
C ASP A 11 -6.06 -6.41 -3.69
N LEU A 12 -5.33 -6.06 -4.73
CA LEU A 12 -5.70 -6.46 -6.07
C LEU A 12 -4.49 -6.56 -6.99
N ASP A 13 -4.67 -7.25 -8.10
CA ASP A 13 -3.64 -7.38 -9.12
C ASP A 13 -4.23 -7.00 -10.47
N TYR A 14 -3.34 -6.57 -11.36
CA TYR A 14 -3.68 -6.36 -12.75
C TYR A 14 -2.46 -6.61 -13.62
N LEU A 15 -2.69 -6.84 -14.91
CA LEU A 15 -1.60 -6.94 -15.87
C LEU A 15 -1.40 -5.57 -16.51
N ASP A 16 -0.15 -5.13 -16.56
CA ASP A 16 0.16 -3.88 -17.23
C ASP A 16 0.28 -4.10 -18.76
N ALA A 17 0.65 -3.04 -19.48
CA ALA A 17 0.71 -3.09 -20.94
C ALA A 17 1.76 -4.09 -21.44
N ASP A 18 2.76 -4.39 -20.62
CA ASP A 18 3.80 -5.34 -20.98
C ASP A 18 3.47 -6.77 -20.57
N GLY A 19 2.28 -6.99 -20.00
CA GLY A 19 1.88 -8.31 -19.53
C GLY A 19 2.46 -8.67 -18.17
N GLN A 20 3.08 -7.72 -17.48
CA GLN A 20 3.67 -7.93 -16.17
C GLN A 20 2.59 -7.80 -15.10
N LEU A 21 2.56 -8.74 -14.16
CA LEU A 21 1.59 -8.70 -13.08
C LEU A 21 1.95 -7.61 -12.08
N GLN A 22 1.01 -6.71 -11.85
CA GLN A 22 1.16 -5.62 -10.90
C GLN A 22 0.28 -5.88 -9.69
N ARG A 23 0.80 -5.60 -8.51
CA ARG A 23 0.11 -5.79 -7.25
C ARG A 23 -0.10 -4.44 -6.60
N VAL A 24 -1.30 -4.20 -6.10
CA VAL A 24 -1.67 -2.89 -5.56
C VAL A 24 -2.29 -3.05 -4.20
N GLU A 25 -1.79 -2.28 -3.26
CA GLU A 25 -2.39 -2.13 -1.94
C GLU A 25 -3.05 -0.76 -1.86
N VAL A 26 -4.33 -0.72 -1.50
CA VAL A 26 -5.10 0.52 -1.45
C VAL A 26 -5.19 1.00 -0.01
N LYS A 27 -4.86 2.26 0.22
CA LYS A 27 -4.95 2.90 1.53
C LYS A 27 -5.80 4.15 1.40
N GLY A 28 -6.74 4.34 2.33
CA GLY A 28 -7.63 5.48 2.32
C GLY A 28 -7.51 6.29 3.60
N THR A 29 -7.73 7.58 3.51
CA THR A 29 -7.87 8.46 4.66
C THR A 29 -8.96 9.49 4.40
N GLN A 30 -9.67 9.88 5.46
CA GLN A 30 -10.63 10.98 5.38
C GLN A 30 -9.95 12.34 5.42
N ALA A 31 -8.70 12.39 5.84
CA ALA A 31 -7.94 13.63 5.90
C ALA A 31 -7.58 14.13 4.50
N ALA A 32 -7.19 15.39 4.41
CA ALA A 32 -6.81 16.02 3.14
C ALA A 32 -5.54 15.41 2.56
N ALA A 33 -4.70 14.83 3.40
CA ALA A 33 -3.45 14.19 2.96
C ALA A 33 -3.06 13.13 3.98
N PHE A 34 -2.22 12.21 3.54
CA PHE A 34 -1.62 11.24 4.45
C PHE A 34 -0.45 11.89 5.17
N ARG A 35 -0.41 11.76 6.50
CA ARG A 35 0.76 12.14 7.29
C ARG A 35 1.69 10.96 7.47
N ASN A 36 1.13 9.79 7.53
CA ASN A 36 1.87 8.54 7.61
C ASN A 36 1.03 7.46 6.97
N ILE A 37 1.64 6.34 6.71
CA ILE A 37 0.98 5.18 6.13
C ILE A 37 1.33 4.00 7.02
N GLU A 38 0.31 3.28 7.46
CA GLU A 38 0.52 2.06 8.22
C GLU A 38 0.62 0.89 7.26
N ILE A 39 1.67 0.11 7.41
CA ILE A 39 1.93 -1.05 6.56
C ILE A 39 2.06 -2.26 7.47
N THR A 40 1.31 -3.31 7.14
CA THR A 40 1.43 -4.58 7.87
C THR A 40 2.72 -5.28 7.48
N ALA A 41 3.09 -6.27 8.29
CA ALA A 41 4.27 -7.08 7.98
C ALA A 41 4.14 -7.78 6.63
N ASN A 42 2.95 -8.29 6.31
CA ASN A 42 2.72 -8.95 5.02
C ASN A 42 2.83 -7.98 3.86
N GLU A 43 2.32 -6.77 4.03
CA GLU A 43 2.41 -5.74 2.99
C GLU A 43 3.85 -5.30 2.77
N LEU A 44 4.60 -5.15 3.85
CA LEU A 44 6.01 -4.80 3.73
C LEU A 44 6.81 -5.89 3.04
N ALA A 45 6.54 -7.15 3.39
CA ALA A 45 7.19 -8.28 2.75
C ALA A 45 6.88 -8.33 1.25
N ALA A 46 5.62 -8.06 0.88
CA ALA A 46 5.22 -8.02 -0.52
C ALA A 46 5.92 -6.88 -1.26
N ALA A 47 6.00 -5.70 -0.63
CA ALA A 47 6.68 -4.56 -1.24
C ALA A 47 8.14 -4.85 -1.53
N LYS A 48 8.81 -5.52 -0.59
CA LYS A 48 10.21 -5.88 -0.76
C LYS A 48 10.41 -6.98 -1.79
N ARG A 49 9.46 -7.90 -1.87
CA ARG A 49 9.57 -9.04 -2.78
C ARG A 49 9.32 -8.64 -4.23
N TYR A 50 8.33 -7.79 -4.46
CA TYR A 50 7.86 -7.49 -5.82
C TYR A 50 8.39 -6.17 -6.36
N GLU A 51 8.96 -5.34 -5.52
CA GLU A 51 9.67 -4.11 -5.92
C GLU A 51 8.81 -3.25 -6.85
N SER A 52 9.25 -3.02 -8.08
CA SER A 52 8.51 -2.18 -9.02
C SER A 52 7.17 -2.79 -9.47
N ASP A 53 6.92 -4.05 -9.14
CA ASP A 53 5.65 -4.70 -9.43
C ASP A 53 4.67 -4.61 -8.27
N PHE A 54 4.97 -3.76 -7.29
CA PHE A 54 4.10 -3.49 -6.15
C PHE A 54 3.92 -1.99 -6.02
N SER A 55 2.69 -1.55 -5.79
CA SER A 55 2.37 -0.12 -5.65
C SER A 55 1.40 0.10 -4.50
N LEU A 56 1.51 1.27 -3.88
CA LEU A 56 0.51 1.77 -2.95
C LEU A 56 -0.38 2.77 -3.69
N PHE A 57 -1.68 2.59 -3.60
CA PHE A 57 -2.65 3.52 -4.14
C PHE A 57 -3.30 4.25 -2.98
N LEU A 58 -3.01 5.53 -2.84
CA LEU A 58 -3.43 6.33 -1.71
C LEU A 58 -4.61 7.21 -2.11
N VAL A 59 -5.67 7.16 -1.31
CA VAL A 59 -6.87 7.96 -1.57
C VAL A 59 -7.08 8.86 -0.36
N ALA A 60 -6.84 10.16 -0.53
CA ALA A 60 -7.12 11.15 0.50
C ALA A 60 -8.53 11.71 0.30
N LYS A 61 -9.15 12.20 1.37
CA LYS A 61 -10.53 12.67 1.37
C LYS A 61 -11.48 11.61 0.82
N CYS A 62 -11.28 10.36 1.23
CA CYS A 62 -11.94 9.23 0.60
C CYS A 62 -13.46 9.24 0.78
N MET A 63 -13.98 9.99 1.75
CA MET A 63 -15.42 10.11 1.98
C MET A 63 -16.01 11.37 1.37
N SER A 64 -15.22 12.15 0.63
CA SER A 64 -15.69 13.40 0.03
C SER A 64 -16.14 13.18 -1.41
N ASN A 65 -16.73 14.24 -1.99
CA ASN A 65 -17.12 14.23 -3.40
C ASN A 65 -15.91 14.39 -4.34
N SER A 66 -14.76 14.77 -3.80
CA SER A 66 -13.56 15.05 -4.60
C SER A 66 -12.34 14.45 -3.96
N PRO A 67 -12.25 13.11 -3.90
CA PRO A 67 -11.08 12.47 -3.34
C PRO A 67 -9.86 12.75 -4.22
N SER A 68 -8.69 12.77 -3.61
CA SER A 68 -7.45 12.87 -4.36
C SER A 68 -6.70 11.56 -4.29
N TYR A 69 -5.97 11.26 -5.35
CA TYR A 69 -5.32 9.97 -5.54
C TYR A 69 -3.83 10.16 -5.75
N GLN A 70 -3.07 9.22 -5.25
CA GLN A 70 -1.62 9.18 -5.44
C GLN A 70 -1.19 7.74 -5.56
N ILE A 71 -0.31 7.46 -6.51
CA ILE A 71 0.26 6.12 -6.69
C ILE A 71 1.72 6.19 -6.32
N ILE A 72 2.14 5.29 -5.44
CA ILE A 72 3.55 5.15 -5.06
C ILE A 72 4.01 3.80 -5.56
N SER A 73 4.87 3.83 -6.59
CA SER A 73 5.46 2.62 -7.14
C SER A 73 6.70 2.25 -6.35
N ASP A 74 6.88 0.96 -6.12
CA ASP A 74 8.06 0.42 -5.45
C ASP A 74 8.33 1.13 -4.11
N PRO A 75 7.40 1.04 -3.16
CA PRO A 75 7.58 1.73 -1.89
C PRO A 75 8.80 1.23 -1.11
N ALA A 76 9.24 -0.01 -1.32
CA ALA A 76 10.45 -0.51 -0.66
C ALA A 76 11.68 0.28 -1.09
N HIS A 77 11.75 0.68 -2.36
CA HIS A 77 12.84 1.52 -2.85
C HIS A 77 12.86 2.88 -2.14
N LEU A 78 11.71 3.47 -1.91
CA LEU A 78 11.62 4.75 -1.21
C LEU A 78 12.05 4.63 0.25
N LEU A 79 11.72 3.51 0.89
CA LEU A 79 12.17 3.26 2.26
C LEU A 79 13.69 3.18 2.36
N GLU A 80 14.33 2.62 1.33
CA GLU A 80 15.78 2.41 1.35
C GLU A 80 16.56 3.65 0.89
N HIS A 81 16.02 4.42 -0.03
CA HIS A 81 16.81 5.41 -0.77
C HIS A 81 16.35 6.85 -0.62
N HIS A 82 15.16 7.08 -0.06
CA HIS A 82 14.60 8.44 0.01
C HIS A 82 14.27 8.90 1.41
N GLY A 83 14.86 8.26 2.41
CA GLY A 83 14.74 8.72 3.78
C GLY A 83 13.37 8.47 4.42
N TRP A 84 12.56 7.64 3.84
CA TRP A 84 11.33 7.22 4.50
C TRP A 84 11.67 6.41 5.73
N ASN A 85 11.01 6.73 6.82
CA ASN A 85 11.19 6.00 8.07
C ASN A 85 10.13 4.92 8.17
N ILE A 86 10.57 3.75 8.58
CA ILE A 86 9.64 2.71 8.98
C ILE A 86 9.86 2.46 10.46
N GLN A 87 8.78 2.50 11.21
CA GLN A 87 8.82 2.23 12.63
C GLN A 87 8.05 0.96 12.89
N PRO A 88 8.56 0.07 13.75
CA PRO A 88 7.78 -1.08 14.15
C PRO A 88 6.48 -0.59 14.76
N THR A 89 5.37 -1.06 14.22
CA THR A 89 4.08 -0.75 14.80
C THR A 89 3.66 -1.90 15.69
N VAL A 90 3.07 -1.55 16.80
CA VAL A 90 2.41 -2.55 17.62
C VAL A 90 1.22 -3.05 16.83
N PHE A 91 1.06 -4.35 16.75
CA PHE A 91 -0.11 -4.89 16.08
C PHE A 91 -1.35 -4.41 16.79
N ARG A 92 -2.24 -3.82 16.02
CA ARG A 92 -3.50 -3.35 16.56
C ARG A 92 -4.53 -4.42 16.34
N ILE A 93 -5.16 -4.82 17.45
CA ILE A 93 -6.28 -5.74 17.39
C ILE A 93 -7.53 -4.91 17.46
N SER A 94 -8.37 -5.03 16.45
CA SER A 94 -9.65 -4.33 16.40
C SER A 94 -10.76 -5.32 16.67
N PHE A 95 -11.67 -4.91 17.51
CA PHE A 95 -12.81 -5.74 17.89
C PHE A 95 -14.10 -5.10 17.43
#